data_4e9deb8ee1ec5597e0c5ce8e5fafdc45
#
_entry.id   4e9deb8ee1ec5597e0c5ce8e5fafdc45
#
_cell.length_a   1.000
_cell.length_b   1.000
_cell.length_c   1.000
_cell.angle_alpha   90.00
_cell.angle_beta   90.00
_cell.angle_gamma   90.00
#
_symmetry.space_group_name_H-M   'P 1'
#
loop_
_entity.id
_entity.type
_entity.pdbx_description
1 polymer ?
#
loop_
_entity_poly.entity_id
_entity_poly.type
_entity_poly.pdbx_seq_one_letter_code
_entity_poly.pdbx_strand_id
1 'polypeptide(L)'
;IKVGCAGKVVSAFDIARLMALGADWCNSARGFMFALGCIQAQHCHTGHCPTGVTTQDPLRQQSLVVPDKAERVYNFHRQTLHALQELVQAAGLKHPSEITAHHIVRRSTDHKVKSLAQLILTQLPNRALLDADINTLPLIYRHNWPRASATSFAPVAS
;
A
#
# COMPACT_ATOMS: atom_id res chain seq x y z
N ILE A 1 5.79 -5.24 17.68
CA ILE A 1 5.82 -4.06 16.82
C ILE A 1 4.64 -4.17 15.85
N LYS A 2 3.95 -3.06 15.63
CA LYS A 2 2.89 -2.94 14.63
C LYS A 2 3.41 -2.20 13.40
N VAL A 3 2.98 -2.63 12.20
CA VAL A 3 3.49 -2.10 10.93
C VAL A 3 2.36 -1.44 10.15
N GLY A 4 2.51 -0.14 9.89
CA GLY A 4 1.61 0.63 9.01
C GLY A 4 2.16 0.69 7.59
N CYS A 5 1.28 0.54 6.60
CA CYS A 5 1.63 0.69 5.20
C CYS A 5 0.98 1.91 4.57
N ALA A 6 1.73 2.60 3.71
CA ALA A 6 1.26 3.70 2.88
C ALA A 6 1.78 3.50 1.43
N GLY A 7 1.33 4.35 0.53
CA GLY A 7 1.79 4.37 -0.84
C GLY A 7 0.82 3.74 -1.84
N LYS A 8 0.20 4.61 -2.63
CA LYS A 8 -0.76 4.26 -3.69
C LYS A 8 -1.97 3.43 -3.23
N VAL A 9 -2.34 3.53 -1.96
CA VAL A 9 -3.57 2.93 -1.44
C VAL A 9 -4.75 3.77 -1.92
N VAL A 10 -5.59 3.21 -2.79
CA VAL A 10 -6.76 3.88 -3.37
C VAL A 10 -8.00 3.04 -3.17
N SER A 11 -7.93 1.74 -3.44
CA SER A 11 -9.05 0.81 -3.38
C SER A 11 -9.01 -0.10 -2.15
N ALA A 12 -10.14 -0.73 -1.84
CA ALA A 12 -10.23 -1.78 -0.82
C ALA A 12 -9.28 -2.96 -1.11
N PHE A 13 -9.08 -3.30 -2.39
CA PHE A 13 -8.17 -4.37 -2.78
C PHE A 13 -6.69 -4.01 -2.50
N ASP A 14 -6.31 -2.73 -2.64
CA ASP A 14 -4.97 -2.28 -2.23
C ASP A 14 -4.75 -2.50 -0.74
N ILE A 15 -5.78 -2.19 0.09
CA ILE A 15 -5.74 -2.43 1.54
C ILE A 15 -5.59 -3.93 1.81
N ALA A 16 -6.46 -4.77 1.24
CA ALA A 16 -6.43 -6.22 1.41
C ALA A 16 -5.06 -6.80 1.02
N ARG A 17 -4.49 -6.36 -0.09
CA ARG A 17 -3.17 -6.78 -0.57
C ARG A 17 -2.05 -6.40 0.40
N LEU A 18 -2.06 -5.19 0.95
CA LEU A 18 -1.03 -4.76 1.90
C LEU A 18 -1.17 -5.47 3.25
N MET A 19 -2.39 -5.71 3.72
CA MET A 19 -2.63 -6.53 4.91
C MET A 19 -2.18 -7.97 4.68
N ALA A 20 -2.41 -8.54 3.50
CA ALA A 20 -1.88 -9.84 3.11
C ALA A 20 -0.35 -9.93 3.16
N LEU A 21 0.35 -8.82 2.98
CA LEU A 21 1.81 -8.72 3.09
C LEU A 21 2.31 -8.46 4.53
N GLY A 22 1.41 -8.36 5.49
CA GLY A 22 1.74 -8.22 6.91
C GLY A 22 1.54 -6.81 7.48
N ALA A 23 0.85 -5.91 6.80
CA ALA A 23 0.48 -4.63 7.38
C ALA A 23 -0.62 -4.80 8.44
N ASP A 24 -0.47 -4.13 9.58
CA ASP A 24 -1.51 -4.06 10.61
C ASP A 24 -2.57 -2.99 10.30
N TRP A 25 -2.18 -1.92 9.57
CA TRP A 25 -3.08 -0.89 9.05
C TRP A 25 -2.54 -0.26 7.77
N CYS A 26 -3.42 0.44 7.05
CA CYS A 26 -3.07 1.16 5.82
C CYS A 26 -3.45 2.63 5.89
N ASN A 27 -2.58 3.50 5.39
CA ASN A 27 -2.84 4.92 5.22
C ASN A 27 -3.12 5.22 3.75
N SER A 28 -4.29 5.77 3.45
CA SER A 28 -4.68 6.18 2.11
C SER A 28 -4.64 7.70 1.99
N ALA A 29 -3.65 8.24 1.30
CA ALA A 29 -3.59 9.66 0.97
C ALA A 29 -4.19 9.94 -0.41
N ARG A 30 -3.74 9.21 -1.44
CA ARG A 30 -4.13 9.46 -2.83
C ARG A 30 -5.62 9.21 -3.09
N GLY A 31 -6.19 8.17 -2.48
CA GLY A 31 -7.62 7.92 -2.59
C GLY A 31 -8.46 9.09 -2.07
N PHE A 32 -8.13 9.63 -0.91
CA PHE A 32 -8.79 10.80 -0.35
C PHE A 32 -8.54 12.09 -1.15
N MET A 33 -7.36 12.25 -1.74
CA MET A 33 -7.09 13.36 -2.66
C MET A 33 -8.02 13.30 -3.89
N PHE A 34 -8.28 12.12 -4.44
CA PHE A 34 -9.26 11.97 -5.54
C PHE A 34 -10.68 12.30 -5.09
N ALA A 35 -11.07 11.88 -3.89
CA ALA A 35 -12.37 12.26 -3.33
C ALA A 35 -12.54 13.78 -3.21
N LEU A 36 -11.47 14.51 -2.87
CA LEU A 36 -11.44 15.98 -2.86
C LEU A 36 -11.50 16.62 -4.25
N GLY A 37 -11.25 15.86 -5.31
CA GLY A 37 -11.27 16.35 -6.68
C GLY A 37 -9.90 16.54 -7.33
N CYS A 38 -8.85 15.89 -6.80
CA CYS A 38 -7.53 15.88 -7.45
C CYS A 38 -7.59 15.21 -8.82
N ILE A 39 -7.11 15.90 -9.85
CA ILE A 39 -7.06 15.43 -11.23
C ILE A 39 -5.66 14.98 -11.67
N GLN A 40 -4.73 14.83 -10.73
CA GLN A 40 -3.34 14.46 -10.98
C GLN A 40 -2.58 15.44 -11.91
N ALA A 41 -2.89 16.73 -11.84
CA ALA A 41 -2.20 17.75 -12.63
C ALA A 41 -0.71 17.90 -12.30
N GLN A 42 -0.22 17.29 -11.22
CA GLN A 42 1.18 17.26 -10.76
C GLN A 42 1.78 18.66 -10.44
N HIS A 43 0.93 19.67 -10.29
CA HIS A 43 1.32 21.04 -9.89
C HIS A 43 1.25 21.28 -8.38
N CYS A 44 1.28 20.22 -7.57
CA CYS A 44 1.08 20.33 -6.11
C CYS A 44 2.11 21.21 -5.40
N HIS A 45 3.35 21.21 -5.90
CA HIS A 45 4.48 21.94 -5.31
C HIS A 45 4.58 23.39 -5.78
N THR A 46 3.82 23.77 -6.81
CA THR A 46 3.92 25.12 -7.42
C THR A 46 2.93 26.13 -6.84
N GLY A 47 1.95 25.69 -6.05
CA GLY A 47 0.82 26.52 -5.63
C GLY A 47 -0.25 26.76 -6.69
N HIS A 48 -0.06 26.24 -7.92
CA HIS A 48 -0.97 26.42 -9.05
C HIS A 48 -1.91 25.25 -9.30
N CYS A 49 -2.33 24.55 -8.22
CA CYS A 49 -3.27 23.44 -8.33
C CYS A 49 -4.58 23.91 -9.00
N PRO A 50 -4.97 23.31 -10.14
CA PRO A 50 -6.16 23.79 -10.89
C PRO A 50 -7.48 23.50 -10.16
N THR A 51 -7.49 22.55 -9.22
CA THR A 51 -8.68 22.15 -8.46
C THR A 51 -8.71 22.71 -7.03
N GLY A 52 -7.78 23.58 -6.68
CA GLY A 52 -7.74 24.23 -5.37
C GLY A 52 -7.26 23.36 -4.20
N VAL A 53 -6.92 22.08 -4.43
CA VAL A 53 -6.61 21.12 -3.35
C VAL A 53 -5.28 21.42 -2.67
N THR A 54 -4.26 21.87 -3.44
CA THR A 54 -2.92 22.17 -2.93
C THR A 54 -2.44 23.54 -3.38
N THR A 55 -3.12 24.59 -2.91
CA THR A 55 -2.78 25.98 -3.25
C THR A 55 -3.02 26.88 -2.05
N GLN A 56 -2.31 28.02 -2.01
CA GLN A 56 -2.56 29.13 -1.08
C GLN A 56 -3.25 30.30 -1.78
N ASP A 57 -3.54 30.17 -3.08
CA ASP A 57 -4.28 31.17 -3.85
C ASP A 57 -5.77 31.18 -3.44
N PRO A 58 -6.30 32.28 -2.87
CA PRO A 58 -7.69 32.35 -2.40
C PRO A 58 -8.72 32.11 -3.50
N LEU A 59 -8.44 32.53 -4.74
CA LEU A 59 -9.34 32.32 -5.87
C LEU A 59 -9.45 30.82 -6.22
N ARG A 60 -8.31 30.14 -6.22
CA ARG A 60 -8.26 28.69 -6.49
C ARG A 60 -8.89 27.88 -5.35
N GLN A 61 -8.71 28.32 -4.10
CA GLN A 61 -9.29 27.67 -2.93
C GLN A 61 -10.85 27.71 -2.94
N GLN A 62 -11.46 28.68 -3.61
CA GLN A 62 -12.92 28.75 -3.75
C GLN A 62 -13.54 27.53 -4.43
N SER A 63 -12.77 26.78 -5.20
CA SER A 63 -13.21 25.51 -5.81
C SER A 63 -13.41 24.38 -4.79
N LEU A 64 -12.87 24.53 -3.58
CA LEU A 64 -13.05 23.59 -2.46
C LEU A 64 -14.29 23.99 -1.63
N VAL A 65 -15.46 23.70 -2.15
CA VAL A 65 -16.72 23.86 -1.41
C VAL A 65 -16.76 22.84 -0.28
N VAL A 66 -16.47 23.27 0.94
CA VAL A 66 -16.23 22.39 2.09
C VAL A 66 -17.34 21.39 2.36
N PRO A 67 -18.63 21.74 2.39
CA PRO A 67 -19.72 20.77 2.61
C PRO A 67 -19.75 19.67 1.55
N ASP A 68 -19.60 20.03 0.26
CA ASP A 68 -19.55 19.06 -0.85
C ASP A 68 -18.35 18.12 -0.72
N LYS A 69 -17.17 18.67 -0.42
CA LYS A 69 -15.95 17.86 -0.29
C LYS A 69 -15.97 16.95 0.93
N ALA A 70 -16.54 17.42 2.04
CA ALA A 70 -16.72 16.62 3.24
C ALA A 70 -17.62 15.40 2.99
N GLU A 71 -18.75 15.61 2.29
CA GLU A 71 -19.65 14.52 1.90
C GLU A 71 -18.97 13.51 0.97
N ARG A 72 -18.24 13.98 -0.03
CA ARG A 72 -17.48 13.12 -0.95
C ARG A 72 -16.43 12.26 -0.22
N VAL A 73 -15.69 12.87 0.70
CA VAL A 73 -14.69 12.16 1.52
C VAL A 73 -15.37 11.12 2.40
N TYR A 74 -16.47 11.47 3.05
CA TYR A 74 -17.26 10.54 3.85
C TYR A 74 -17.76 9.34 3.02
N ASN A 75 -18.35 9.61 1.87
CA ASN A 75 -18.89 8.58 0.99
C ASN A 75 -17.76 7.68 0.44
N PHE A 76 -16.62 8.26 0.03
CA PHE A 76 -15.46 7.49 -0.42
C PHE A 76 -14.95 6.55 0.69
N HIS A 77 -14.80 7.06 1.91
CA HIS A 77 -14.33 6.25 3.04
C HIS A 77 -15.31 5.11 3.35
N ARG A 78 -16.60 5.43 3.48
CA ARG A 78 -17.64 4.45 3.77
C ARG A 78 -17.70 3.34 2.71
N GLN A 79 -17.68 3.70 1.43
CA GLN A 79 -17.72 2.72 0.35
C GLN A 79 -16.43 1.88 0.27
N THR A 80 -15.28 2.48 0.57
CA THR A 80 -14.01 1.73 0.64
C THR A 80 -14.04 0.68 1.75
N LEU A 81 -14.55 1.03 2.94
CA LEU A 81 -14.69 0.08 4.04
C LEU A 81 -15.73 -1.01 3.74
N HIS A 82 -16.85 -0.65 3.11
CA HIS A 82 -17.85 -1.63 2.68
C HIS A 82 -17.27 -2.63 1.68
N ALA A 83 -16.57 -2.15 0.66
CA ALA A 83 -15.90 -3.02 -0.31
C ALA A 83 -14.80 -3.90 0.34
N LEU A 84 -14.08 -3.40 1.34
CA LEU A 84 -13.14 -4.22 2.10
C LEU A 84 -13.86 -5.32 2.89
N GLN A 85 -14.98 -5.00 3.52
CA GLN A 85 -15.82 -5.98 4.21
C GLN A 85 -16.30 -7.08 3.26
N GLU A 86 -16.76 -6.72 2.06
CA GLU A 86 -17.17 -7.70 1.04
C GLU A 86 -16.02 -8.62 0.63
N LEU A 87 -14.80 -8.08 0.45
CA LEU A 87 -13.61 -8.89 0.15
C LEU A 87 -13.27 -9.87 1.29
N VAL A 88 -13.35 -9.42 2.54
CA VAL A 88 -13.11 -10.25 3.73
C VAL A 88 -14.14 -11.39 3.80
N GLN A 89 -15.41 -11.07 3.61
CA GLN A 89 -16.51 -12.05 3.63
C GLN A 89 -16.39 -13.05 2.48
N ALA A 90 -16.08 -12.59 1.27
CA ALA A 90 -15.88 -13.45 0.10
C ALA A 90 -14.70 -14.42 0.28
N ALA A 91 -13.69 -14.03 1.08
CA ALA A 91 -12.58 -14.90 1.45
C ALA A 91 -12.93 -15.87 2.62
N GLY A 92 -14.14 -15.81 3.16
CA GLY A 92 -14.58 -16.63 4.31
C GLY A 92 -14.00 -16.17 5.64
N LEU A 93 -13.49 -14.95 5.72
CA LEU A 93 -12.85 -14.37 6.91
C LEU A 93 -13.83 -13.48 7.69
N LYS A 94 -13.54 -13.27 8.98
CA LYS A 94 -14.35 -12.44 9.86
C LYS A 94 -13.78 -11.03 10.06
N HIS A 95 -12.47 -10.88 9.91
CA HIS A 95 -11.79 -9.61 10.13
C HIS A 95 -10.64 -9.40 9.12
N PRO A 96 -10.35 -8.16 8.68
CA PRO A 96 -9.26 -7.89 7.74
C PRO A 96 -7.88 -8.36 8.20
N SER A 97 -7.63 -8.40 9.51
CA SER A 97 -6.35 -8.92 10.06
C SER A 97 -6.12 -10.42 9.84
N GLU A 98 -7.14 -11.15 9.40
CA GLU A 98 -7.04 -12.57 9.06
C GLU A 98 -6.58 -12.78 7.61
N ILE A 99 -6.51 -11.70 6.81
CA ILE A 99 -6.03 -11.76 5.44
C ILE A 99 -4.53 -12.12 5.45
N THR A 100 -4.18 -13.16 4.71
CA THR A 100 -2.78 -13.61 4.55
C THR A 100 -2.38 -13.61 3.07
N ALA A 101 -1.10 -13.76 2.81
CA ALA A 101 -0.57 -13.84 1.45
C ALA A 101 -1.12 -15.04 0.63
N HIS A 102 -1.76 -16.01 1.27
CA HIS A 102 -2.44 -17.14 0.60
C HIS A 102 -3.78 -16.75 -0.02
N HIS A 103 -4.47 -15.73 0.54
CA HIS A 103 -5.78 -15.28 0.05
C HIS A 103 -5.69 -14.41 -1.22
N ILE A 104 -4.52 -13.84 -1.51
CA ILE A 104 -4.33 -12.99 -2.68
C ILE A 104 -3.60 -13.77 -3.78
N VAL A 105 -4.21 -13.84 -4.93
CA VAL A 105 -3.62 -14.50 -6.10
C VAL A 105 -3.29 -13.48 -7.19
N ARG A 106 -2.25 -13.75 -7.94
CA ARG A 106 -1.81 -12.94 -9.06
C ARG A 106 -1.68 -13.81 -10.32
N ARG A 107 -2.23 -13.33 -11.42
CA ARG A 107 -1.98 -13.89 -12.75
C ARG A 107 -0.61 -13.45 -13.24
N SER A 108 0.21 -14.40 -13.62
CA SER A 108 1.52 -14.18 -14.21
C SER A 108 1.40 -14.03 -15.73
N THR A 109 2.45 -13.49 -16.39
CA THR A 109 2.53 -13.32 -17.85
C THR A 109 2.53 -14.64 -18.61
N ASP A 110 2.87 -15.74 -17.95
CA ASP A 110 2.85 -17.12 -18.46
C ASP A 110 1.48 -17.82 -18.27
N HIS A 111 0.42 -17.05 -18.06
CA HIS A 111 -0.95 -17.53 -17.80
C HIS A 111 -1.13 -18.39 -16.53
N LYS A 112 -0.11 -18.48 -15.70
CA LYS A 112 -0.20 -19.17 -14.41
C LYS A 112 -0.76 -18.24 -13.33
N VAL A 113 -1.46 -18.82 -12.39
CA VAL A 113 -1.96 -18.12 -11.19
C VAL A 113 -1.11 -18.57 -10.02
N LYS A 114 -0.56 -17.60 -9.26
CA LYS A 114 0.24 -17.85 -8.06
C LYS A 114 -0.28 -16.99 -6.92
N SER A 115 -0.31 -17.53 -5.70
CA SER A 115 -0.59 -16.72 -4.51
C SER A 115 0.58 -15.78 -4.21
N LEU A 116 0.33 -14.70 -3.48
CA LEU A 116 1.41 -13.84 -2.97
C LEU A 116 2.36 -14.63 -2.07
N ALA A 117 1.87 -15.61 -1.33
CA ALA A 117 2.72 -16.50 -0.54
C ALA A 117 3.75 -17.21 -1.43
N GLN A 118 3.31 -17.78 -2.55
CA GLN A 118 4.21 -18.44 -3.50
C GLN A 118 5.19 -17.47 -4.19
N LEU A 119 4.79 -16.21 -4.37
CA LEU A 119 5.63 -15.21 -5.05
C LEU A 119 6.66 -14.57 -4.14
N ILE A 120 6.35 -14.42 -2.86
CA ILE A 120 7.12 -13.59 -1.92
C ILE A 120 7.69 -14.43 -0.77
N LEU A 121 6.85 -15.27 -0.13
CA LEU A 121 7.24 -15.98 1.10
C LEU A 121 8.05 -17.25 0.83
N THR A 122 7.94 -17.85 -0.35
CA THR A 122 8.70 -19.04 -0.70
C THR A 122 10.20 -18.79 -0.92
N GLN A 123 10.61 -17.53 -1.01
CA GLN A 123 12.01 -17.20 -1.21
C GLN A 123 12.83 -17.21 0.09
N LEU A 124 12.17 -17.06 1.24
CA LEU A 124 12.82 -17.08 2.54
C LEU A 124 11.96 -17.80 3.57
N PRO A 125 12.42 -18.89 4.17
CA PRO A 125 11.80 -19.46 5.37
C PRO A 125 11.78 -18.45 6.51
N ASN A 126 10.84 -18.63 7.45
CA ASN A 126 10.79 -17.78 8.64
C ASN A 126 12.15 -17.80 9.36
N ARG A 127 12.63 -16.62 9.78
CA ARG A 127 13.95 -16.41 10.43
C ARG A 127 15.19 -16.77 9.58
N ALA A 128 15.05 -17.07 8.30
CA ALA A 128 16.19 -17.51 7.48
C ALA A 128 17.35 -16.50 7.44
N LEU A 129 17.09 -15.20 7.55
CA LEU A 129 18.13 -14.18 7.62
C LEU A 129 18.94 -14.22 8.93
N LEU A 130 18.40 -14.80 9.98
CA LEU A 130 19.06 -14.90 11.30
C LEU A 130 19.72 -16.26 11.51
N ASP A 131 19.07 -17.33 11.08
CA ASP A 131 19.39 -18.70 11.48
C ASP A 131 19.96 -19.56 10.36
N ALA A 132 19.76 -19.21 9.08
CA ALA A 132 20.25 -20.00 7.95
C ALA A 132 21.69 -19.66 7.56
N ASP A 133 22.40 -20.62 6.97
CA ASP A 133 23.66 -20.34 6.29
C ASP A 133 23.41 -19.35 5.15
N ILE A 134 24.13 -18.23 5.18
CA ILE A 134 24.03 -17.16 4.18
C ILE A 134 24.18 -17.67 2.74
N ASN A 135 24.97 -18.71 2.53
CA ASN A 135 25.22 -19.29 1.21
C ASN A 135 24.01 -20.02 0.63
N THR A 136 23.06 -20.41 1.47
CA THR A 136 21.80 -21.07 1.05
C THR A 136 20.72 -20.08 0.66
N LEU A 137 20.90 -18.79 0.96
CA LEU A 137 19.93 -17.74 0.69
C LEU A 137 19.97 -17.28 -0.78
N PRO A 138 18.88 -16.72 -1.31
CA PRO A 138 18.88 -16.07 -2.63
C PRO A 138 19.97 -15.00 -2.74
N LEU A 139 20.51 -14.82 -3.95
CA LEU A 139 21.68 -13.97 -4.24
C LEU A 139 21.55 -12.56 -3.67
N ILE A 140 20.36 -11.96 -3.75
CA ILE A 140 20.10 -10.61 -3.23
C ILE A 140 20.37 -10.50 -1.73
N TYR A 141 20.05 -11.54 -0.95
CA TYR A 141 20.29 -11.55 0.49
C TYR A 141 21.75 -11.88 0.80
N ARG A 142 22.36 -12.81 0.09
CA ARG A 142 23.79 -13.11 0.23
C ARG A 142 24.66 -11.89 0.01
N HIS A 143 24.32 -11.06 -0.96
CA HIS A 143 25.07 -9.85 -1.27
C HIS A 143 24.84 -8.71 -0.27
N ASN A 144 23.59 -8.48 0.12
CA ASN A 144 23.24 -7.28 0.89
C ASN A 144 23.19 -7.52 2.40
N TRP A 145 22.80 -8.71 2.88
CA TRP A 145 22.59 -8.95 4.30
C TRP A 145 23.86 -8.80 5.16
N PRO A 146 25.04 -9.34 4.76
CA PRO A 146 26.27 -9.16 5.53
C PRO A 146 26.74 -7.71 5.65
N ARG A 147 26.23 -6.85 4.77
CA ARG A 147 26.59 -5.43 4.69
C ARG A 147 25.52 -4.54 5.30
N ALA A 148 24.40 -5.11 5.73
CA ALA A 148 23.31 -4.36 6.34
C ALA A 148 23.75 -3.76 7.68
N SER A 149 23.37 -2.52 7.92
CA SER A 149 23.65 -1.81 9.16
C SER A 149 22.38 -1.24 9.77
N ALA A 150 22.25 -1.33 11.09
CA ALA A 150 21.15 -0.71 11.81
C ALA A 150 21.22 0.84 11.82
N THR A 151 22.37 1.40 11.48
CA THR A 151 22.64 2.82 11.55
C THR A 151 22.63 3.53 10.19
N SER A 152 22.56 2.80 9.10
CA SER A 152 22.62 3.38 7.75
C SER A 152 21.82 2.57 6.74
N PHE A 153 21.06 3.28 5.89
CA PHE A 153 20.41 2.75 4.70
C PHE A 153 21.17 3.08 3.40
N ALA A 154 22.41 3.54 3.51
CA ALA A 154 23.23 3.81 2.34
C ALA A 154 23.37 2.55 1.48
N PRO A 155 23.20 2.63 0.14
CA PRO A 155 23.48 1.51 -0.73
C PRO A 155 24.95 1.13 -0.57
N VAL A 156 25.19 -0.17 -0.46
CA VAL A 156 26.53 -0.68 -0.37
C VAL A 156 27.18 -0.50 -1.74
N ALA A 157 28.25 0.29 -1.83
CA ALA A 157 29.01 0.45 -3.06
C ALA A 157 29.45 -0.94 -3.57
N SER A 158 29.16 -1.20 -4.83
CA SER A 158 29.50 -2.42 -5.56
C SER A 158 31.00 -2.59 -5.69
#